data_1e86593cdd483f803b711274e3444b1b
#
_entry.id   1e86593cdd483f803b711274e3444b1b
#
_cell.length_a   1.000
_cell.length_b   1.000
_cell.length_c   1.000
_cell.angle_alpha   90.00
_cell.angle_beta   90.00
_cell.angle_gamma   90.00
#
_symmetry.space_group_name_H-M   'P 1'
#
loop_
_entity.id
_entity.type
_entity.pdbx_description
1 polymer ?
#
loop_
_entity_poly.entity_id
_entity_poly.type
_entity_poly.pdbx_seq_one_letter_code
_entity_poly.pdbx_strand_id
1 'polypeptide(L)'
;MSLIEDIKQEEGFSGTVYKCTEGFDTVGYGSRMPITKEEAELLLEHRLKAMKAQLTSYLYDLDIKPEAWDILFNMAYQLGVNGVLKFKKMIEALRVKDYKEASKQGLDSLWAKQTPQRANRLMKRMSEL
;
A
#
# COMPACT_ATOMS: atom_id res chain seq x y z
N MET A 1 6.73 9.62 -33.35
CA MET A 1 6.34 9.78 -31.94
C MET A 1 4.89 9.36 -31.78
N SER A 2 4.55 8.62 -30.73
CA SER A 2 3.17 8.19 -30.51
C SER A 2 2.31 9.35 -30.00
N LEU A 3 0.99 9.19 -30.07
CA LEU A 3 0.05 10.18 -29.51
C LEU A 3 0.29 10.39 -28.00
N ILE A 4 0.55 9.29 -27.29
CA ILE A 4 0.81 9.38 -25.84
C ILE A 4 2.06 10.21 -25.56
N GLU A 5 3.13 9.97 -26.31
CA GLU A 5 4.38 10.74 -26.15
C GLU A 5 4.18 12.21 -26.51
N ASP A 6 3.40 12.49 -27.54
CA ASP A 6 3.08 13.87 -27.90
C ASP A 6 2.35 14.60 -26.77
N ILE A 7 1.34 13.95 -26.17
CA ILE A 7 0.57 14.53 -25.07
C ILE A 7 1.47 14.75 -23.85
N LYS A 8 2.32 13.77 -23.52
CA LYS A 8 3.27 13.91 -22.41
C LYS A 8 4.19 15.13 -22.58
N GLN A 9 4.65 15.33 -23.81
CA GLN A 9 5.52 16.46 -24.13
C GLN A 9 4.79 17.80 -23.98
N GLU A 10 3.55 17.88 -24.46
CA GLU A 10 2.75 19.10 -24.36
C GLU A 10 2.30 19.42 -22.95
N GLU A 11 1.83 18.41 -22.22
CA GLU A 11 1.24 18.60 -20.89
C GLU A 11 2.28 18.66 -19.77
N GLY A 12 3.39 17.92 -19.92
CA GLY A 12 4.39 17.78 -18.86
C GLY A 12 3.83 16.96 -17.70
N PHE A 13 4.72 16.56 -16.79
CA PHE A 13 4.36 15.74 -15.64
C PHE A 13 4.35 16.58 -14.37
N SER A 14 3.29 16.41 -13.55
CA SER A 14 3.25 16.88 -12.17
C SER A 14 2.73 15.79 -11.26
N GLY A 15 3.51 15.41 -10.25
CA GLY A 15 3.07 14.42 -9.26
C GLY A 15 2.13 15.00 -8.21
N THR A 16 1.95 16.31 -8.21
CA THR A 16 1.06 17.02 -7.27
C THR A 16 -0.02 17.77 -8.01
N VAL A 17 -1.13 18.03 -7.32
CA VAL A 17 -2.24 18.79 -7.90
C VAL A 17 -1.85 20.24 -8.11
N TYR A 18 -2.20 20.78 -9.27
CA TYR A 18 -2.00 22.18 -9.61
C TYR A 18 -3.23 22.72 -10.35
N LYS A 19 -3.34 24.04 -10.45
CA LYS A 19 -4.38 24.68 -11.26
C LYS A 19 -3.89 24.81 -12.69
N CYS A 20 -4.64 24.30 -13.67
CA CYS A 20 -4.33 24.53 -15.07
C CYS A 20 -4.72 25.97 -15.46
N THR A 21 -4.38 26.38 -16.71
CA THR A 21 -4.67 27.72 -17.21
C THR A 21 -6.16 28.10 -17.17
N GLU A 22 -7.04 27.10 -17.20
CA GLU A 22 -8.49 27.29 -17.13
C GLU A 22 -9.04 27.19 -15.70
N GLY A 23 -8.16 27.03 -14.70
CA GLY A 23 -8.55 27.02 -13.29
C GLY A 23 -8.99 25.68 -12.73
N PHE A 24 -8.82 24.57 -13.46
CA PHE A 24 -9.17 23.24 -12.99
C PHE A 24 -8.02 22.61 -12.22
N ASP A 25 -8.35 21.91 -11.12
CA ASP A 25 -7.39 21.06 -10.42
C ASP A 25 -6.93 19.94 -11.36
N THR A 26 -5.60 19.80 -11.50
CA THR A 26 -4.99 18.95 -12.52
C THR A 26 -3.80 18.22 -11.91
N VAL A 27 -3.51 17.00 -12.35
CA VAL A 27 -2.40 16.19 -11.85
C VAL A 27 -1.88 15.28 -12.96
N GLY A 28 -0.66 14.80 -12.84
CA GLY A 28 -0.06 13.89 -13.82
C GLY A 28 0.27 14.58 -15.13
N TYR A 29 -0.16 14.01 -16.24
CA TYR A 29 0.00 14.59 -17.57
C TYR A 29 -1.30 15.27 -18.00
N GLY A 30 -1.65 16.34 -17.29
CA GLY A 30 -2.82 17.15 -17.65
C GLY A 30 -4.16 16.52 -17.29
N SER A 31 -4.20 15.55 -16.38
CA SER A 31 -5.46 14.91 -15.96
C SER A 31 -6.24 15.82 -15.01
N ARG A 32 -7.44 16.21 -15.42
CA ARG A 32 -8.30 17.07 -14.61
C ARG A 32 -9.04 16.29 -13.53
N MET A 33 -9.16 16.89 -12.36
CA MET A 33 -9.95 16.34 -11.25
C MET A 33 -11.43 16.72 -11.39
N PRO A 34 -12.37 15.94 -10.84
CA PRO A 34 -12.18 14.70 -10.09
C PRO A 34 -11.86 13.50 -10.98
N ILE A 35 -11.38 12.42 -10.35
CA ILE A 35 -11.16 11.15 -11.06
C ILE A 35 -12.40 10.27 -10.93
N THR A 36 -12.55 9.33 -11.85
CA THR A 36 -13.64 8.35 -11.83
C THR A 36 -13.29 7.18 -10.90
N LYS A 37 -14.30 6.38 -10.57
CA LYS A 37 -14.10 5.17 -9.78
C LYS A 37 -13.16 4.19 -10.50
N GLU A 38 -13.32 4.04 -11.81
CA GLU A 38 -12.46 3.18 -12.64
C GLU A 38 -11.01 3.64 -12.60
N GLU A 39 -10.79 4.94 -12.69
CA GLU A 39 -9.44 5.52 -12.57
C GLU A 39 -8.85 5.28 -11.19
N ALA A 40 -9.66 5.41 -10.13
CA ALA A 40 -9.24 5.14 -8.76
C ALA A 40 -8.85 3.67 -8.58
N GLU A 41 -9.61 2.74 -9.17
CA GLU A 41 -9.29 1.32 -9.12
C GLU A 41 -7.98 0.99 -9.84
N LEU A 42 -7.75 1.59 -11.01
CA LEU A 42 -6.49 1.43 -11.74
C LEU A 42 -5.30 1.95 -10.92
N LEU A 43 -5.48 3.09 -10.26
CA LEU A 43 -4.44 3.66 -9.41
C LEU A 43 -4.12 2.74 -8.23
N LEU A 44 -5.16 2.20 -7.59
CA LEU A 44 -5.01 1.26 -6.48
C LEU A 44 -4.26 -0.01 -6.93
N GLU A 45 -4.68 -0.60 -8.03
CA GLU A 45 -4.04 -1.81 -8.58
C GLU A 45 -2.57 -1.57 -8.91
N HIS A 46 -2.27 -0.43 -9.54
CA HIS A 46 -0.90 -0.08 -9.90
C HIS A 46 -0.02 0.08 -8.66
N ARG A 47 -0.51 0.80 -7.66
CA ARG A 47 0.24 1.03 -6.41
C ARG A 47 0.44 -0.26 -5.62
N LEU A 48 -0.58 -1.12 -5.56
CA LEU A 48 -0.48 -2.42 -4.89
C LEU A 48 0.55 -3.32 -5.57
N LYS A 49 0.58 -3.35 -6.89
CA LYS A 49 1.54 -4.18 -7.63
C LYS A 49 2.99 -3.82 -7.27
N ALA A 50 3.32 -2.54 -7.29
CA ALA A 50 4.66 -2.06 -6.93
C ALA A 50 4.99 -2.36 -5.47
N MET A 51 4.02 -2.15 -4.58
CA MET A 51 4.18 -2.35 -3.15
C MET A 51 4.37 -3.83 -2.79
N LYS A 52 3.59 -4.72 -3.42
CA LYS A 52 3.75 -6.16 -3.23
C LYS A 52 5.14 -6.63 -3.64
N ALA A 53 5.60 -6.20 -4.80
CA ALA A 53 6.94 -6.55 -5.30
C ALA A 53 8.03 -6.08 -4.33
N GLN A 54 7.92 -4.86 -3.84
CA GLN A 54 8.89 -4.28 -2.92
C GLN A 54 8.90 -5.00 -1.57
N LEU A 55 7.73 -5.22 -0.97
CA LEU A 55 7.64 -5.88 0.34
C LEU A 55 8.13 -7.33 0.27
N THR A 56 7.73 -8.08 -0.76
CA THR A 56 8.19 -9.46 -0.93
C THR A 56 9.69 -9.54 -1.17
N SER A 57 10.28 -8.55 -1.83
CA SER A 57 11.72 -8.45 -2.01
C SER A 57 12.46 -8.31 -0.67
N TYR A 58 11.97 -7.46 0.23
CA TYR A 58 12.58 -7.28 1.55
C TYR A 58 12.34 -8.47 2.47
N LEU A 59 11.20 -9.14 2.35
CA LEU A 59 10.81 -10.26 3.21
C LEU A 59 10.82 -11.58 2.45
N TYR A 60 11.80 -11.75 1.56
CA TYR A 60 11.89 -12.92 0.66
C TYR A 60 12.01 -14.25 1.39
N ASP A 61 12.48 -14.23 2.65
CA ASP A 61 12.67 -15.41 3.48
C ASP A 61 11.41 -15.86 4.23
N LEU A 62 10.32 -15.10 4.13
CA LEU A 62 9.06 -15.48 4.78
C LEU A 62 8.33 -16.55 3.97
N ASP A 63 8.11 -17.70 4.61
CA ASP A 63 7.29 -18.79 4.06
C ASP A 63 5.97 -18.83 4.85
N ILE A 64 5.06 -17.92 4.50
CA ILE A 64 3.79 -17.76 5.20
C ILE A 64 2.62 -17.96 4.25
N LYS A 65 1.44 -18.19 4.84
CA LYS A 65 0.22 -18.39 4.07
C LYS A 65 -0.10 -17.15 3.22
N PRO A 66 -0.72 -17.34 2.04
CA PRO A 66 -1.14 -16.20 1.21
C PRO A 66 -2.00 -15.18 1.95
N GLU A 67 -2.86 -15.65 2.86
CA GLU A 67 -3.71 -14.77 3.67
C GLU A 67 -2.88 -13.86 4.59
N ALA A 68 -1.77 -14.36 5.11
CA ALA A 68 -0.84 -13.56 5.91
C ALA A 68 -0.15 -12.50 5.05
N TRP A 69 0.25 -12.85 3.84
CA TRP A 69 0.78 -11.87 2.90
C TRP A 69 -0.22 -10.76 2.58
N ASP A 70 -1.49 -11.11 2.36
CA ASP A 70 -2.54 -10.12 2.09
C ASP A 70 -2.70 -9.15 3.27
N ILE A 71 -2.58 -9.64 4.50
CA ILE A 71 -2.61 -8.79 5.69
C ILE A 71 -1.43 -7.82 5.69
N LEU A 72 -0.22 -8.30 5.41
CA LEU A 72 0.97 -7.45 5.32
C LEU A 72 0.84 -6.40 4.21
N PHE A 73 0.29 -6.77 3.05
CA PHE A 73 0.06 -5.84 1.95
C PHE A 73 -0.96 -4.76 2.33
N ASN A 74 -2.01 -5.15 3.05
CA ASN A 74 -3.01 -4.21 3.55
C ASN A 74 -2.36 -3.19 4.51
N MET A 75 -1.52 -3.68 5.42
CA MET A 75 -0.76 -2.81 6.32
C MET A 75 0.18 -1.88 5.54
N ALA A 76 0.88 -2.41 4.54
CA ALA A 76 1.82 -1.64 3.73
C ALA A 76 1.13 -0.55 2.92
N TYR A 77 -0.10 -0.79 2.47
CA TYR A 77 -0.86 0.25 1.77
C TYR A 77 -1.11 1.47 2.66
N GLN A 78 -1.37 1.24 3.94
CA GLN A 78 -1.59 2.31 4.92
C GLN A 78 -0.30 2.94 5.41
N LEU A 79 0.69 2.10 5.77
CA LEU A 79 1.88 2.51 6.51
C LEU A 79 3.12 2.71 5.64
N GLY A 80 3.05 2.28 4.38
CA GLY A 80 4.22 2.16 3.53
C GLY A 80 5.01 0.88 3.83
N VAL A 81 5.84 0.47 2.88
CA VAL A 81 6.68 -0.72 3.05
C VAL A 81 7.61 -0.57 4.26
N ASN A 82 8.26 0.59 4.39
CA ASN A 82 9.15 0.84 5.52
C ASN A 82 8.42 0.80 6.86
N GLY A 83 7.16 1.23 6.89
CA GLY A 83 6.34 1.18 8.09
C GLY A 83 6.09 -0.26 8.55
N VAL A 84 5.81 -1.16 7.61
CA VAL A 84 5.64 -2.58 7.93
C VAL A 84 6.94 -3.22 8.41
N LEU A 85 8.06 -2.87 7.78
CA LEU A 85 9.37 -3.43 8.15
C LEU A 85 9.80 -3.07 9.57
N LYS A 86 9.21 -2.06 10.18
CA LYS A 86 9.47 -1.70 11.57
C LYS A 86 8.82 -2.64 12.59
N PHE A 87 7.87 -3.47 12.15
CA PHE A 87 7.22 -4.47 13.01
C PHE A 87 8.11 -5.70 13.17
N LYS A 88 9.27 -5.51 13.75
CA LYS A 88 10.33 -6.54 13.81
C LYS A 88 9.90 -7.80 14.56
N LYS A 89 9.23 -7.64 15.71
CA LYS A 89 8.77 -8.80 16.50
C LYS A 89 7.66 -9.57 15.80
N MET A 90 6.75 -8.85 15.11
CA MET A 90 5.72 -9.49 14.30
C MET A 90 6.35 -10.32 13.17
N ILE A 91 7.33 -9.75 12.48
CA ILE A 91 8.03 -10.42 11.39
C ILE A 91 8.80 -11.63 11.90
N GLU A 92 9.47 -11.53 13.05
CA GLU A 92 10.15 -12.67 13.67
C GLU A 92 9.19 -13.82 13.99
N ALA A 93 8.00 -13.49 14.52
CA ALA A 93 6.95 -14.48 14.76
C ALA A 93 6.50 -15.14 13.45
N LEU A 94 6.37 -14.37 12.39
CA LEU A 94 6.01 -14.89 11.07
C LEU A 94 7.08 -15.82 10.48
N ARG A 95 8.35 -15.58 10.78
CA ARG A 95 9.44 -16.46 10.32
C ARG A 95 9.30 -17.87 10.86
N VAL A 96 8.77 -18.02 12.06
CA VAL A 96 8.48 -19.34 12.65
C VAL A 96 7.02 -19.75 12.51
N LYS A 97 6.26 -19.01 11.70
CA LYS A 97 4.85 -19.28 11.42
C LYS A 97 3.96 -19.26 12.66
N ASP A 98 4.36 -18.47 13.65
CA ASP A 98 3.55 -18.26 14.85
C ASP A 98 2.60 -17.08 14.63
N TYR A 99 1.47 -17.36 13.98
CA TYR A 99 0.51 -16.34 13.59
C TYR A 99 -0.17 -15.69 14.79
N LYS A 100 -0.37 -16.43 15.88
CA LYS A 100 -0.96 -15.87 17.09
C LYS A 100 -0.03 -14.86 17.75
N GLU A 101 1.26 -15.19 17.84
CA GLU A 101 2.25 -14.27 18.36
C GLU A 101 2.42 -13.06 17.42
N ALA A 102 2.40 -13.29 16.11
CA ALA A 102 2.45 -12.20 15.15
C ALA A 102 1.30 -11.23 15.35
N SER A 103 0.09 -11.74 15.56
CA SER A 103 -1.10 -10.92 15.86
C SER A 103 -0.91 -10.10 17.13
N LYS A 104 -0.44 -10.73 18.19
CA LYS A 104 -0.18 -10.06 19.48
C LYS A 104 0.82 -8.92 19.31
N GLN A 105 1.91 -9.15 18.60
CA GLN A 105 2.93 -8.13 18.35
C GLN A 105 2.40 -7.00 17.46
N GLY A 106 1.58 -7.32 16.47
CA GLY A 106 0.96 -6.30 15.64
C GLY A 106 0.01 -5.40 16.42
N LEU A 107 -0.71 -5.94 17.39
CA LEU A 107 -1.60 -5.17 18.26
C LEU A 107 -0.84 -4.33 19.30
N ASP A 108 0.36 -4.73 19.66
CA ASP A 108 1.22 -3.97 20.58
C ASP A 108 2.02 -2.92 19.79
N SER A 109 1.30 -1.95 19.22
CA SER A 109 1.91 -0.97 18.33
C SER A 109 1.18 0.37 18.35
N LEU A 110 1.85 1.42 17.92
CA LEU A 110 1.24 2.72 17.70
C LEU A 110 0.15 2.64 16.62
N TRP A 111 0.37 1.85 15.59
CA TRP A 111 -0.61 1.61 14.54
C TRP A 111 -1.95 1.14 15.11
N ALA A 112 -1.92 0.16 16.02
CA ALA A 112 -3.13 -0.36 16.65
C ALA A 112 -3.82 0.69 17.53
N LYS A 113 -3.06 1.58 18.14
CA LYS A 113 -3.62 2.68 18.94
C LYS A 113 -4.27 3.76 18.05
N GLN A 114 -3.66 4.07 16.93
CA GLN A 114 -4.14 5.10 16.01
C GLN A 114 -5.31 4.64 15.14
N THR A 115 -5.29 3.38 14.69
CA THR A 115 -6.35 2.80 13.84
C THR A 115 -6.80 1.46 14.39
N PRO A 116 -7.46 1.46 15.58
CA PRO A 116 -7.78 0.22 16.29
C PRO A 116 -8.73 -0.70 15.52
N GLN A 117 -9.71 -0.17 14.81
CA GLN A 117 -10.67 -1.01 14.08
C GLN A 117 -10.00 -1.80 12.97
N ARG A 118 -9.14 -1.14 12.18
CA ARG A 118 -8.40 -1.79 11.10
C ARG A 118 -7.39 -2.79 11.66
N ALA A 119 -6.64 -2.39 12.68
CA ALA A 119 -5.64 -3.25 13.31
C ALA A 119 -6.28 -4.49 13.94
N ASN A 120 -7.37 -4.32 14.67
CA ASN A 120 -8.09 -5.44 15.27
C ASN A 120 -8.62 -6.42 14.22
N ARG A 121 -9.19 -5.90 13.14
CA ARG A 121 -9.71 -6.74 12.05
C ARG A 121 -8.61 -7.55 11.39
N LEU A 122 -7.50 -6.91 11.05
CA LEU A 122 -6.38 -7.57 10.37
C LEU A 122 -5.67 -8.57 11.29
N MET A 123 -5.44 -8.21 12.54
CA MET A 123 -4.74 -9.08 13.49
C MET A 123 -5.63 -10.23 13.96
N LYS A 124 -6.96 -10.06 14.00
CA LYS A 124 -7.86 -11.17 14.23
C LYS A 124 -7.72 -12.22 13.13
N ARG A 125 -7.70 -11.80 11.87
CA ARG A 125 -7.46 -12.71 10.75
C ARG A 125 -6.11 -13.40 10.86
N MET A 126 -5.08 -12.65 11.23
CA MET A 126 -3.73 -13.20 11.42
C MET A 126 -3.73 -14.31 12.48
N SER A 127 -4.39 -14.08 13.61
CA SER A 127 -4.43 -15.04 14.73
C SER A 127 -5.17 -16.33 14.38
N GLU A 128 -6.02 -16.31 13.36
CA GLU A 128 -6.83 -17.44 12.94
C GLU A 128 -6.12 -18.32 11.90
N LEU A 129 -4.94 -17.95 11.47
CA LEU A 129 -4.16 -18.73 10.50
C LEU A 129 -3.38 -19.84 11.17
#